data_1aad54a99b900559734278b20b6a0175
#
_entry.id   1aad54a99b900559734278b20b6a0175
#
_cell.length_a   1.000
_cell.length_b   1.000
_cell.length_c   1.000
_cell.angle_alpha   90.00
_cell.angle_beta   90.00
_cell.angle_gamma   90.00
#
_symmetry.space_group_name_H-M   'P 1'
#
loop_
_entity.id
_entity.type
_entity.pdbx_description
1 polymer ?
#
loop_
_entity_poly.entity_id
_entity_poly.type
_entity_poly.pdbx_seq_one_letter_code
_entity_poly.pdbx_strand_id
1 'polypeptide(L)'
;QKHRNLEQQVFEKADITLATSFSDAENFRQKGANAFCITNGFDSEVKSMNPEAVKPSENTNDTTTQKPNNLTKFILSYIGVLEQLRNPEILWNVLNELIQENEAFKNDFELKFVGRIDEKILEKFENSDLKKSIKNLGYVSHSEANTEMQNSDLLLMTNFPEESSKGIIPGKIFEYLATGNQIISFGPKESDVKKILEETNAGKHFSYDDLETIKHFILEKFEEWKSGDSSARTQNIEQFSRRNLTKKLTEIL
;
A
#
# COMPACT_ATOMS: atom_id res chain seq x y z
N GLN A 1 35.03 -5.69 0.46
CA GLN A 1 35.94 -4.96 1.37
C GLN A 1 36.08 -3.48 0.99
N LYS A 2 36.39 -3.14 -0.27
CA LYS A 2 36.55 -1.75 -0.74
C LYS A 2 35.30 -0.88 -0.52
N HIS A 3 34.10 -1.39 -0.80
CA HIS A 3 32.84 -0.66 -0.60
C HIS A 3 32.54 -0.40 0.87
N ARG A 4 32.79 -1.37 1.77
CA ARG A 4 32.64 -1.18 3.22
C ARG A 4 33.57 -0.11 3.78
N ASN A 5 34.81 -0.04 3.30
CA ASN A 5 35.75 0.98 3.73
C ASN A 5 35.31 2.38 3.27
N LEU A 6 34.75 2.50 2.05
CA LEU A 6 34.22 3.78 1.55
C LEU A 6 32.99 4.23 2.34
N GLU A 7 32.08 3.32 2.62
CA GLU A 7 30.89 3.59 3.44
C GLU A 7 31.31 4.11 4.83
N GLN A 8 32.25 3.42 5.50
CA GLN A 8 32.76 3.82 6.80
C GLN A 8 33.41 5.23 6.76
N GLN A 9 34.22 5.52 5.74
CA GLN A 9 34.83 6.85 5.58
C GLN A 9 33.79 7.96 5.37
N VAL A 10 32.65 7.65 4.72
CA VAL A 10 31.53 8.60 4.56
C VAL A 10 30.90 8.88 5.93
N PHE A 11 30.62 7.82 6.70
CA PHE A 11 29.99 7.97 8.02
C PHE A 11 30.86 8.75 9.01
N GLU A 12 32.19 8.58 8.94
CA GLU A 12 33.15 9.29 9.78
C GLU A 12 33.30 10.79 9.43
N LYS A 13 33.01 11.18 8.19
CA LYS A 13 33.22 12.54 7.68
C LYS A 13 31.96 13.36 7.52
N ALA A 14 30.80 12.71 7.43
CA ALA A 14 29.52 13.38 7.27
C ALA A 14 29.00 13.86 8.61
N ASP A 15 28.64 15.13 8.73
CA ASP A 15 27.98 15.68 9.92
C ASP A 15 26.63 15.01 10.15
N ILE A 16 25.90 14.71 9.04
CA ILE A 16 24.58 14.09 9.03
C ILE A 16 24.49 13.10 7.88
N THR A 17 23.87 11.94 8.14
CA THR A 17 23.55 10.94 7.11
C THR A 17 22.03 10.77 7.04
N LEU A 18 21.44 10.83 5.85
CA LEU A 18 20.03 10.59 5.63
C LEU A 18 19.79 9.22 5.02
N ALA A 19 18.82 8.50 5.53
CA ALA A 19 18.31 7.26 4.95
C ALA A 19 16.82 7.42 4.59
N THR A 20 16.37 6.71 3.56
CA THR A 20 14.97 6.74 3.12
C THR A 20 14.12 5.65 3.75
N SER A 21 14.71 4.83 4.64
CA SER A 21 14.04 3.79 5.40
C SER A 21 14.47 3.79 6.85
N PHE A 22 13.60 3.30 7.73
CA PHE A 22 13.88 3.23 9.18
C PHE A 22 14.98 2.21 9.46
N SER A 23 14.93 1.06 8.78
CA SER A 23 15.92 -0.02 8.92
C SER A 23 17.31 0.41 8.46
N ASP A 24 17.42 1.19 7.38
CA ASP A 24 18.72 1.70 6.93
C ASP A 24 19.26 2.77 7.87
N ALA A 25 18.42 3.69 8.35
CA ALA A 25 18.84 4.68 9.33
C ALA A 25 19.40 4.01 10.60
N GLU A 26 18.75 2.97 11.08
CA GLU A 26 19.20 2.20 12.23
C GLU A 26 20.54 1.47 11.96
N ASN A 27 20.64 0.81 10.79
CA ASN A 27 21.88 0.15 10.38
C ASN A 27 23.06 1.17 10.26
N PHE A 28 22.81 2.38 9.75
CA PHE A 28 23.84 3.41 9.66
C PHE A 28 24.27 3.92 11.04
N ARG A 29 23.33 4.08 11.99
CA ARG A 29 23.65 4.43 13.38
C ARG A 29 24.50 3.35 14.05
N GLN A 30 24.19 2.08 13.85
CA GLN A 30 24.96 0.95 14.37
C GLN A 30 26.39 0.92 13.81
N LYS A 31 26.62 1.49 12.63
CA LYS A 31 27.93 1.67 12.01
C LYS A 31 28.63 2.99 12.42
N GLY A 32 28.06 3.77 13.33
CA GLY A 32 28.62 4.99 13.88
C GLY A 32 28.22 6.28 13.14
N ALA A 33 27.29 6.24 12.17
CA ALA A 33 26.81 7.43 11.50
C ALA A 33 25.82 8.22 12.37
N ASN A 34 25.84 9.55 12.31
CA ASN A 34 24.77 10.41 12.79
C ASN A 34 23.60 10.39 11.77
N ALA A 35 22.79 9.31 11.82
CA ALA A 35 21.84 8.99 10.79
C ALA A 35 20.39 9.28 11.18
N PHE A 36 19.64 9.88 10.26
CA PHE A 36 18.22 10.18 10.38
C PHE A 36 17.42 9.57 9.22
N CYS A 37 16.18 9.19 9.51
CA CYS A 37 15.26 8.70 8.48
C CYS A 37 14.37 9.84 7.99
N ILE A 38 14.46 10.11 6.67
CA ILE A 38 13.53 10.95 5.92
C ILE A 38 13.03 10.11 4.75
N THR A 39 11.85 9.56 4.87
CA THR A 39 11.25 8.70 3.83
C THR A 39 10.87 9.51 2.59
N ASN A 40 10.52 8.83 1.49
CA ASN A 40 9.71 9.45 0.46
C ASN A 40 8.35 9.85 1.05
N GLY A 41 7.57 10.61 0.29
CA GLY A 41 6.26 11.08 0.75
C GLY A 41 5.35 11.46 -0.41
N PHE A 42 4.12 11.85 -0.06
CA PHE A 42 3.11 12.31 -1.01
C PHE A 42 2.95 13.83 -0.99
N ASP A 43 2.43 14.38 -2.10
CA ASP A 43 2.06 15.80 -2.16
C ASP A 43 0.65 16.00 -1.54
N SER A 44 0.50 17.06 -0.75
CA SER A 44 -0.78 17.37 -0.10
C SER A 44 -1.92 17.68 -1.08
N GLU A 45 -1.61 17.98 -2.34
CA GLU A 45 -2.61 18.19 -3.39
C GLU A 45 -3.39 16.92 -3.74
N VAL A 46 -2.82 15.73 -3.54
CA VAL A 46 -3.53 14.45 -3.74
C VAL A 46 -4.70 14.30 -2.77
N LYS A 47 -4.60 14.86 -1.56
CA LYS A 47 -5.69 14.87 -0.58
C LYS A 47 -6.88 15.75 -0.96
N SER A 48 -6.66 16.83 -1.72
CA SER A 48 -7.73 17.75 -2.11
C SER A 48 -8.73 17.15 -3.10
N MET A 49 -8.41 15.96 -3.66
CA MET A 49 -9.31 15.22 -4.53
C MET A 49 -10.27 14.28 -3.76
N ASN A 50 -10.11 14.14 -2.44
CA ASN A 50 -11.08 13.43 -1.60
C ASN A 50 -12.10 14.45 -1.05
N PRO A 51 -13.38 14.45 -1.47
CA PRO A 51 -14.38 15.47 -1.09
C PRO A 51 -14.65 15.56 0.42
N GLU A 52 -14.26 14.54 1.20
CA GLU A 52 -14.52 14.48 2.65
C GLU A 52 -13.50 15.21 3.53
N ALA A 53 -12.44 15.78 2.96
CA ALA A 53 -11.48 16.60 3.71
C ALA A 53 -11.91 18.07 3.87
N VAL A 54 -13.07 18.47 3.36
CA VAL A 54 -13.66 19.79 3.58
C VAL A 54 -14.37 19.79 4.94
N LYS A 55 -13.86 20.63 5.87
CA LYS A 55 -14.52 20.86 7.17
C LYS A 55 -16.00 21.19 6.94
N PRO A 56 -16.93 20.65 7.75
CA PRO A 56 -18.34 21.01 7.61
C PRO A 56 -18.50 22.51 7.87
N SER A 57 -19.04 23.24 6.90
CA SER A 57 -19.66 24.52 7.18
C SER A 57 -20.91 24.24 8.03
N GLU A 58 -21.03 24.91 9.16
CA GLU A 58 -22.21 24.86 10.02
C GLU A 58 -23.47 25.17 9.20
N ASN A 59 -24.43 24.25 9.26
CA ASN A 59 -25.78 24.24 8.71
C ASN A 59 -26.01 23.40 7.45
N THR A 60 -26.24 22.12 7.67
CA THR A 60 -27.41 21.39 7.13
C THR A 60 -27.44 19.98 7.76
N ASN A 61 -28.59 19.62 8.36
CA ASN A 61 -28.90 18.28 8.86
C ASN A 61 -29.08 17.34 7.67
N ASP A 62 -28.02 16.69 7.24
CA ASP A 62 -28.11 15.43 6.48
C ASP A 62 -26.82 14.63 6.65
N THR A 63 -26.86 13.68 7.58
CA THR A 63 -25.77 12.77 7.93
C THR A 63 -25.94 11.48 7.16
N THR A 64 -25.58 11.49 5.89
CA THR A 64 -25.31 10.25 5.14
C THR A 64 -24.21 10.53 4.12
N THR A 65 -22.96 10.35 4.53
CA THR A 65 -21.80 10.31 3.62
C THR A 65 -21.88 9.01 2.80
N GLN A 66 -22.63 9.05 1.72
CA GLN A 66 -22.67 7.95 0.75
C GLN A 66 -21.48 8.09 -0.20
N LYS A 67 -20.61 7.04 -0.28
CA LYS A 67 -19.76 6.83 -1.47
C LYS A 67 -20.64 6.98 -2.71
N PRO A 68 -20.15 7.54 -3.83
CA PRO A 68 -20.95 7.64 -5.04
C PRO A 68 -21.54 6.26 -5.37
N ASN A 69 -22.87 6.19 -5.44
CA ASN A 69 -23.72 5.00 -5.51
C ASN A 69 -23.56 4.16 -6.80
N ASN A 70 -22.37 4.14 -7.42
CA ASN A 70 -22.10 3.42 -8.68
C ASN A 70 -21.03 2.32 -8.59
N LEU A 71 -20.46 2.03 -7.42
CA LEU A 71 -19.53 0.92 -7.28
C LEU A 71 -20.30 -0.34 -6.88
N THR A 72 -20.69 -1.12 -7.87
CA THR A 72 -21.37 -2.41 -7.72
C THR A 72 -20.45 -3.54 -7.33
N LYS A 73 -19.15 -3.28 -7.12
CA LYS A 73 -18.10 -4.27 -6.89
C LYS A 73 -17.17 -3.84 -5.77
N PHE A 74 -16.71 -4.81 -4.97
CA PHE A 74 -15.57 -4.69 -4.08
C PHE A 74 -14.29 -4.84 -4.87
N ILE A 75 -13.52 -3.77 -5.01
CA ILE A 75 -12.37 -3.68 -5.93
C ILE A 75 -11.06 -3.79 -5.16
N LEU A 76 -10.31 -4.87 -5.40
CA LEU A 76 -8.91 -5.01 -5.02
C LEU A 76 -8.03 -4.64 -6.21
N SER A 77 -7.21 -3.58 -6.09
CA SER A 77 -6.35 -3.15 -7.21
C SER A 77 -4.86 -3.29 -6.92
N TYR A 78 -4.13 -3.74 -7.93
CA TYR A 78 -2.67 -3.60 -7.99
C TYR A 78 -2.31 -2.56 -9.05
N ILE A 79 -1.56 -1.52 -8.67
CA ILE A 79 -1.12 -0.46 -9.58
C ILE A 79 0.40 -0.49 -9.72
N GLY A 80 0.92 -0.64 -10.94
CA GLY A 80 2.33 -0.62 -11.26
C GLY A 80 2.85 -1.85 -11.98
N VAL A 81 4.08 -2.27 -11.69
CA VAL A 81 4.73 -3.43 -12.33
C VAL A 81 4.74 -4.59 -11.34
N LEU A 82 4.05 -5.69 -11.66
CA LEU A 82 4.07 -6.93 -10.89
C LEU A 82 4.93 -7.98 -11.59
N GLU A 83 6.00 -8.36 -10.90
CA GLU A 83 6.99 -9.35 -11.37
C GLU A 83 6.89 -10.63 -10.55
N GLN A 84 7.37 -11.75 -11.12
CA GLN A 84 7.35 -13.07 -10.50
C GLN A 84 7.99 -13.10 -9.10
N LEU A 85 9.10 -12.37 -8.92
CA LEU A 85 9.86 -12.36 -7.66
C LEU A 85 9.10 -11.79 -6.46
N ARG A 86 8.00 -11.08 -6.68
CA ARG A 86 7.14 -10.50 -5.64
C ARG A 86 5.66 -10.79 -5.90
N ASN A 87 5.41 -11.89 -6.59
CA ASN A 87 4.07 -12.39 -6.87
C ASN A 87 3.46 -13.03 -5.60
N PRO A 88 2.35 -12.51 -5.06
CA PRO A 88 1.71 -13.07 -3.87
C PRO A 88 0.79 -14.25 -4.25
N GLU A 89 1.36 -15.39 -4.61
CA GLU A 89 0.57 -16.58 -5.03
C GLU A 89 -0.43 -17.02 -3.97
N ILE A 90 -0.07 -16.88 -2.70
CA ILE A 90 -0.95 -17.18 -1.58
C ILE A 90 -2.24 -16.33 -1.62
N LEU A 91 -2.13 -15.05 -2.01
CA LEU A 91 -3.30 -14.18 -2.16
C LEU A 91 -4.23 -14.69 -3.27
N TRP A 92 -3.66 -15.10 -4.41
CA TRP A 92 -4.46 -15.63 -5.51
C TRP A 92 -5.21 -16.90 -5.13
N ASN A 93 -4.58 -17.78 -4.35
CA ASN A 93 -5.20 -18.99 -3.81
C ASN A 93 -6.36 -18.62 -2.87
N VAL A 94 -6.15 -17.70 -1.93
CA VAL A 94 -7.20 -17.20 -1.02
C VAL A 94 -8.38 -16.60 -1.78
N LEU A 95 -8.12 -15.76 -2.77
CA LEU A 95 -9.19 -15.14 -3.58
C LEU A 95 -9.97 -16.20 -4.37
N ASN A 96 -9.29 -17.19 -4.91
CA ASN A 96 -9.94 -18.29 -5.64
C ASN A 96 -10.81 -19.15 -4.71
N GLU A 97 -10.35 -19.47 -3.49
CA GLU A 97 -11.14 -20.16 -2.47
C GLU A 97 -12.39 -19.33 -2.08
N LEU A 98 -12.23 -18.04 -1.85
CA LEU A 98 -13.34 -17.16 -1.50
C LEU A 98 -14.42 -17.10 -2.59
N ILE A 99 -14.02 -17.09 -3.87
CA ILE A 99 -14.95 -17.15 -5.01
C ILE A 99 -15.70 -18.49 -5.04
N GLN A 100 -15.06 -19.59 -4.64
CA GLN A 100 -15.70 -20.91 -4.61
C GLN A 100 -16.65 -21.07 -3.42
N GLU A 101 -16.30 -20.51 -2.25
CA GLU A 101 -17.01 -20.72 -0.99
C GLU A 101 -18.09 -19.67 -0.71
N ASN A 102 -18.00 -18.46 -1.28
CA ASN A 102 -18.87 -17.34 -0.97
C ASN A 102 -19.47 -16.74 -2.25
N GLU A 103 -20.75 -17.04 -2.50
CA GLU A 103 -21.46 -16.60 -3.69
C GLU A 103 -21.60 -15.06 -3.76
N ALA A 104 -21.73 -14.37 -2.62
CA ALA A 104 -21.79 -12.92 -2.58
C ALA A 104 -20.42 -12.33 -2.98
N PHE A 105 -19.32 -12.87 -2.43
CA PHE A 105 -17.97 -12.47 -2.82
C PHE A 105 -17.71 -12.69 -4.32
N LYS A 106 -18.08 -13.85 -4.85
CA LYS A 106 -17.97 -14.18 -6.26
C LYS A 106 -18.69 -13.18 -7.17
N ASN A 107 -19.90 -12.77 -6.77
CA ASN A 107 -20.73 -11.85 -7.56
C ASN A 107 -20.25 -10.42 -7.48
N ASP A 108 -19.71 -9.99 -6.34
CA ASP A 108 -19.41 -8.58 -6.06
C ASP A 108 -17.91 -8.24 -6.11
N PHE A 109 -17.00 -9.21 -6.23
CA PHE A 109 -15.56 -8.99 -6.24
C PHE A 109 -15.00 -8.67 -7.65
N GLU A 110 -14.03 -7.75 -7.70
CA GLU A 110 -13.21 -7.46 -8.88
C GLU A 110 -11.72 -7.35 -8.48
N LEU A 111 -10.85 -8.10 -9.13
CA LEU A 111 -9.40 -7.96 -9.05
C LEU A 111 -8.92 -7.13 -10.24
N LYS A 112 -8.41 -5.94 -9.98
CA LYS A 112 -7.98 -5.00 -11.02
C LYS A 112 -6.47 -4.89 -11.08
N PHE A 113 -5.92 -5.04 -12.28
CA PHE A 113 -4.52 -4.76 -12.58
C PHE A 113 -4.39 -3.50 -13.41
N VAL A 114 -3.54 -2.56 -12.98
CA VAL A 114 -3.23 -1.31 -13.67
C VAL A 114 -1.72 -1.21 -13.82
N GLY A 115 -1.22 -1.30 -15.05
CA GLY A 115 0.19 -1.33 -15.35
C GLY A 115 0.64 -2.64 -15.99
N ARG A 116 1.91 -2.99 -15.83
CA ARG A 116 2.48 -4.19 -16.43
C ARG A 116 2.47 -5.35 -15.44
N ILE A 117 1.86 -6.44 -15.84
CA ILE A 117 1.85 -7.69 -15.09
C ILE A 117 2.65 -8.73 -15.88
N ASP A 118 3.49 -9.50 -15.22
CA ASP A 118 4.22 -10.61 -15.82
C ASP A 118 3.24 -11.63 -16.42
N GLU A 119 3.48 -12.04 -17.67
CA GLU A 119 2.59 -12.95 -18.42
C GLU A 119 2.38 -14.28 -17.69
N LYS A 120 3.42 -14.80 -17.03
CA LYS A 120 3.31 -16.05 -16.25
C LYS A 120 2.36 -15.94 -15.05
N ILE A 121 2.15 -14.73 -14.52
CA ILE A 121 1.14 -14.49 -13.47
C ILE A 121 -0.25 -14.53 -14.09
N LEU A 122 -0.45 -13.90 -15.25
CA LEU A 122 -1.72 -13.90 -15.96
C LEU A 122 -2.11 -15.29 -16.44
N GLU A 123 -1.16 -16.07 -16.96
CA GLU A 123 -1.37 -17.47 -17.42
C GLU A 123 -1.94 -18.36 -16.30
N LYS A 124 -1.51 -18.15 -15.03
CA LYS A 124 -2.03 -18.92 -13.89
C LYS A 124 -3.53 -18.70 -13.65
N PHE A 125 -4.04 -17.54 -14.00
CA PHE A 125 -5.47 -17.24 -13.85
C PHE A 125 -6.34 -17.88 -14.94
N GLU A 126 -5.77 -18.24 -16.08
CA GLU A 126 -6.53 -18.78 -17.22
C GLU A 126 -7.39 -20.02 -16.86
N ASN A 127 -6.92 -20.85 -15.91
CA ASN A 127 -7.59 -22.05 -15.47
C ASN A 127 -8.18 -21.93 -14.05
N SER A 128 -8.34 -20.70 -13.51
CA SER A 128 -8.90 -20.45 -12.20
C SER A 128 -10.30 -19.83 -12.27
N ASP A 129 -11.11 -20.02 -11.24
CA ASP A 129 -12.42 -19.36 -11.12
C ASP A 129 -12.29 -17.85 -10.98
N LEU A 130 -11.13 -17.39 -10.48
CA LEU A 130 -10.77 -15.97 -10.35
C LEU A 130 -10.73 -15.24 -11.69
N LYS A 131 -10.50 -15.93 -12.82
CA LYS A 131 -10.40 -15.35 -14.17
C LYS A 131 -11.54 -14.39 -14.50
N LYS A 132 -12.77 -14.75 -14.12
CA LYS A 132 -13.96 -13.94 -14.44
C LYS A 132 -14.06 -12.63 -13.65
N SER A 133 -13.34 -12.55 -12.54
CA SER A 133 -13.29 -11.37 -11.67
C SER A 133 -12.09 -10.48 -11.98
N ILE A 134 -11.24 -10.83 -12.95
CA ILE A 134 -10.04 -10.06 -13.28
C ILE A 134 -10.32 -9.03 -14.35
N LYS A 135 -9.87 -7.80 -14.09
CA LYS A 135 -9.82 -6.71 -15.04
C LYS A 135 -8.38 -6.20 -15.19
N ASN A 136 -7.79 -6.41 -16.34
CA ASN A 136 -6.44 -5.94 -16.65
C ASN A 136 -6.53 -4.73 -17.60
N LEU A 137 -6.19 -3.53 -17.09
CA LEU A 137 -6.23 -2.28 -17.85
C LEU A 137 -4.93 -2.04 -18.63
N GLY A 138 -3.86 -2.79 -18.33
CA GLY A 138 -2.55 -2.52 -18.92
C GLY A 138 -1.97 -1.18 -18.47
N TYR A 139 -1.09 -0.62 -19.29
CA TYR A 139 -0.48 0.67 -19.02
C TYR A 139 -1.48 1.81 -19.23
N VAL A 140 -1.61 2.67 -18.23
CA VAL A 140 -2.46 3.86 -18.24
C VAL A 140 -1.64 5.10 -17.90
N SER A 141 -2.17 6.30 -18.12
CA SER A 141 -1.55 7.54 -17.68
C SER A 141 -1.49 7.64 -16.15
N HIS A 142 -0.60 8.47 -15.62
CA HIS A 142 -0.50 8.70 -14.17
C HIS A 142 -1.81 9.23 -13.56
N SER A 143 -2.52 10.10 -14.28
CA SER A 143 -3.83 10.62 -13.84
C SER A 143 -4.89 9.52 -13.76
N GLU A 144 -4.94 8.62 -14.76
CA GLU A 144 -5.85 7.47 -14.75
C GLU A 144 -5.47 6.50 -13.64
N ALA A 145 -4.17 6.23 -13.41
CA ALA A 145 -3.70 5.40 -12.31
C ALA A 145 -4.15 5.96 -10.95
N ASN A 146 -4.07 7.29 -10.75
CA ASN A 146 -4.55 7.94 -9.54
C ASN A 146 -6.07 7.77 -9.37
N THR A 147 -6.84 7.89 -10.44
CA THR A 147 -8.28 7.65 -10.43
C THR A 147 -8.59 6.20 -10.05
N GLU A 148 -7.87 5.24 -10.62
CA GLU A 148 -8.05 3.82 -10.27
C GLU A 148 -7.66 3.52 -8.82
N MET A 149 -6.61 4.16 -8.27
CA MET A 149 -6.27 4.06 -6.85
C MET A 149 -7.41 4.55 -5.95
N GLN A 150 -8.01 5.71 -6.28
CA GLN A 150 -9.11 6.30 -5.50
C GLN A 150 -10.39 5.46 -5.56
N ASN A 151 -10.67 4.84 -6.72
CA ASN A 151 -11.85 4.01 -6.95
C ASN A 151 -11.71 2.57 -6.40
N SER A 152 -10.58 2.23 -5.81
CA SER A 152 -10.35 0.92 -5.19
C SER A 152 -10.86 0.89 -3.75
N ASP A 153 -11.32 -0.26 -3.28
CA ASP A 153 -11.68 -0.48 -1.88
C ASP A 153 -10.48 -1.00 -1.08
N LEU A 154 -9.63 -1.77 -1.75
CA LEU A 154 -8.41 -2.33 -1.18
C LEU A 154 -7.26 -2.20 -2.20
N LEU A 155 -6.10 -1.72 -1.75
CA LEU A 155 -4.92 -1.52 -2.59
C LEU A 155 -3.86 -2.57 -2.26
N LEU A 156 -3.43 -3.32 -3.27
CA LEU A 156 -2.40 -4.35 -3.12
C LEU A 156 -1.01 -3.77 -3.31
N MET A 157 -0.14 -4.03 -2.35
CA MET A 157 1.29 -3.75 -2.42
C MET A 157 2.11 -5.01 -2.21
N THR A 158 3.14 -5.20 -3.01
CA THR A 158 4.06 -6.33 -2.88
C THR A 158 5.50 -5.85 -2.82
N ASN A 159 6.29 -6.46 -1.96
CA ASN A 159 7.74 -6.33 -1.86
C ASN A 159 8.38 -7.71 -2.06
N PHE A 160 9.70 -7.79 -2.12
CA PHE A 160 10.40 -9.08 -2.19
C PHE A 160 10.26 -9.83 -0.86
N PRO A 161 10.17 -11.19 -0.88
CA PRO A 161 9.98 -11.98 0.34
C PRO A 161 11.23 -12.08 1.22
N GLU A 162 12.42 -11.82 0.66
CA GLU A 162 13.69 -11.98 1.37
C GLU A 162 13.84 -10.96 2.50
N GLU A 163 14.39 -11.41 3.64
CA GLU A 163 14.65 -10.58 4.82
C GLU A 163 15.53 -9.35 4.51
N SER A 164 16.39 -9.45 3.50
CA SER A 164 17.22 -8.32 3.02
C SER A 164 16.40 -7.16 2.45
N SER A 165 15.15 -7.38 2.10
CA SER A 165 14.24 -6.36 1.57
C SER A 165 13.40 -5.62 2.64
N LYS A 166 13.59 -5.93 3.92
CA LYS A 166 12.80 -5.35 5.02
C LYS A 166 12.81 -3.83 5.09
N GLY A 167 13.91 -3.20 4.68
CA GLY A 167 14.07 -1.74 4.62
C GLY A 167 13.56 -1.13 3.30
N ILE A 168 13.10 -1.92 2.32
CA ILE A 168 12.59 -1.37 1.07
C ILE A 168 11.18 -0.82 1.29
N ILE A 169 11.04 0.50 1.14
CA ILE A 169 9.75 1.20 1.17
C ILE A 169 9.40 1.61 -0.26
N PRO A 170 8.49 0.90 -0.95
CA PRO A 170 8.09 1.28 -2.31
C PRO A 170 7.42 2.67 -2.31
N GLY A 171 7.84 3.56 -3.22
CA GLY A 171 7.32 4.94 -3.26
C GLY A 171 5.79 5.03 -3.35
N LYS A 172 5.15 4.08 -4.02
CA LYS A 172 3.69 4.02 -4.16
C LYS A 172 2.91 3.88 -2.84
N ILE A 173 3.55 3.45 -1.73
CA ILE A 173 2.85 3.39 -0.44
C ILE A 173 2.33 4.76 -0.04
N PHE A 174 3.10 5.81 -0.33
CA PHE A 174 2.72 7.18 0.03
C PHE A 174 1.55 7.69 -0.82
N GLU A 175 1.49 7.29 -2.10
CA GLU A 175 0.35 7.56 -2.98
C GLU A 175 -0.90 6.81 -2.49
N TYR A 176 -0.75 5.55 -2.08
CA TYR A 176 -1.83 4.75 -1.50
C TYR A 176 -2.34 5.34 -0.18
N LEU A 177 -1.45 5.75 0.72
CA LEU A 177 -1.82 6.43 1.96
C LEU A 177 -2.62 7.70 1.71
N ALA A 178 -2.26 8.47 0.66
CA ALA A 178 -2.95 9.70 0.30
C ALA A 178 -4.39 9.47 -0.18
N THR A 179 -4.74 8.28 -0.69
CA THR A 179 -6.13 7.95 -1.05
C THR A 179 -7.02 7.75 0.17
N GLY A 180 -6.46 7.35 1.31
CA GLY A 180 -7.21 6.93 2.50
C GLY A 180 -7.79 5.51 2.42
N ASN A 181 -7.59 4.80 1.29
CA ASN A 181 -8.06 3.43 1.13
C ASN A 181 -7.18 2.45 1.91
N GLN A 182 -7.76 1.30 2.28
CA GLN A 182 -7.02 0.26 2.99
C GLN A 182 -6.02 -0.44 2.08
N ILE A 183 -4.90 -0.88 2.66
CA ILE A 183 -3.79 -1.49 1.95
C ILE A 183 -3.59 -2.92 2.46
N ILE A 184 -3.54 -3.89 1.55
CA ILE A 184 -3.02 -5.21 1.81
C ILE A 184 -1.59 -5.29 1.26
N SER A 185 -0.64 -5.64 2.10
CA SER A 185 0.79 -5.61 1.73
C SER A 185 1.47 -6.95 1.98
N PHE A 186 2.41 -7.31 1.10
CA PHE A 186 3.22 -8.53 1.20
C PHE A 186 4.71 -8.21 1.20
N GLY A 187 5.46 -8.91 2.04
CA GLY A 187 6.91 -8.79 2.17
C GLY A 187 7.48 -9.58 3.34
N PRO A 188 8.72 -9.30 3.78
CA PRO A 188 9.30 -9.89 4.98
C PRO A 188 8.45 -9.61 6.21
N LYS A 189 8.36 -10.57 7.12
CA LYS A 189 7.54 -10.48 8.34
C LYS A 189 7.75 -9.21 9.13
N GLU A 190 9.00 -8.80 9.29
CA GLU A 190 9.37 -7.53 9.91
C GLU A 190 9.88 -6.57 8.83
N SER A 191 9.08 -5.56 8.49
CA SER A 191 9.43 -4.62 7.43
C SER A 191 9.05 -3.18 7.79
N ASP A 192 9.72 -2.22 7.14
CA ASP A 192 9.39 -0.81 7.31
C ASP A 192 8.00 -0.47 6.74
N VAL A 193 7.54 -1.21 5.74
CA VAL A 193 6.15 -1.11 5.24
C VAL A 193 5.14 -1.51 6.32
N LYS A 194 5.39 -2.61 7.05
CA LYS A 194 4.55 -3.03 8.19
C LYS A 194 4.43 -1.90 9.22
N LYS A 195 5.55 -1.30 9.62
CA LYS A 195 5.56 -0.18 10.59
C LYS A 195 4.71 0.99 10.11
N ILE A 196 4.87 1.38 8.83
CA ILE A 196 4.06 2.47 8.25
C ILE A 196 2.57 2.15 8.33
N LEU A 197 2.16 0.94 7.95
CA LEU A 197 0.75 0.54 7.97
C LEU A 197 0.16 0.49 9.38
N GLU A 198 0.92 0.00 10.36
CA GLU A 198 0.53 -0.03 11.78
C GLU A 198 0.42 1.39 12.36
N GLU A 199 1.40 2.27 12.12
CA GLU A 199 1.39 3.66 12.60
C GLU A 199 0.26 4.50 11.99
N THR A 200 -0.17 4.16 10.78
CA THR A 200 -1.19 4.92 10.04
C THR A 200 -2.56 4.26 10.06
N ASN A 201 -2.70 3.08 10.64
CA ASN A 201 -3.93 2.28 10.55
C ASN A 201 -4.45 2.16 9.11
N ALA A 202 -3.52 2.12 8.13
CA ALA A 202 -3.85 2.17 6.72
C ALA A 202 -4.02 0.78 6.08
N GLY A 203 -3.94 -0.30 6.87
CA GLY A 203 -4.09 -1.64 6.35
C GLY A 203 -3.26 -2.68 7.08
N LYS A 204 -3.01 -3.81 6.43
CA LYS A 204 -2.31 -4.94 7.04
C LYS A 204 -1.20 -5.49 6.16
N HIS A 205 -0.10 -5.84 6.81
CA HIS A 205 1.06 -6.46 6.18
C HIS A 205 1.10 -7.95 6.48
N PHE A 206 1.43 -8.76 5.47
CA PHE A 206 1.51 -10.21 5.55
C PHE A 206 2.86 -10.72 5.03
N SER A 207 3.32 -11.81 5.61
CA SER A 207 4.31 -12.66 4.98
C SER A 207 3.67 -13.54 3.90
N TYR A 208 4.49 -14.21 3.09
CA TYR A 208 4.01 -15.01 1.95
C TYR A 208 3.51 -16.42 2.34
N ASP A 209 3.27 -16.70 3.63
CA ASP A 209 2.94 -18.02 4.19
C ASP A 209 1.73 -18.04 5.14
N ASP A 210 1.02 -16.92 5.31
CA ASP A 210 -0.08 -16.77 6.29
C ASP A 210 -1.47 -16.75 5.64
N LEU A 211 -1.91 -17.92 5.15
CA LEU A 211 -3.14 -18.05 4.37
C LEU A 211 -4.41 -17.66 5.15
N GLU A 212 -4.58 -18.21 6.35
CA GLU A 212 -5.81 -18.02 7.14
C GLU A 212 -6.01 -16.56 7.56
N THR A 213 -4.94 -15.89 7.95
CA THR A 213 -5.01 -14.48 8.36
C THR A 213 -5.31 -13.57 7.16
N ILE A 214 -4.79 -13.89 5.97
CA ILE A 214 -5.10 -13.17 4.72
C ILE A 214 -6.58 -13.33 4.38
N LYS A 215 -7.11 -14.56 4.43
CA LYS A 215 -8.51 -14.88 4.13
C LYS A 215 -9.46 -14.12 5.06
N HIS A 216 -9.17 -14.15 6.36
CA HIS A 216 -9.95 -13.41 7.35
C HIS A 216 -9.96 -11.90 7.08
N PHE A 217 -8.79 -11.30 6.81
CA PHE A 217 -8.68 -9.87 6.52
C PHE A 217 -9.49 -9.46 5.28
N ILE A 218 -9.42 -10.24 4.20
CA ILE A 218 -10.18 -9.94 2.96
C ILE A 218 -11.69 -10.01 3.22
N LEU A 219 -12.15 -11.04 3.94
CA LEU A 219 -13.56 -11.16 4.29
C LEU A 219 -14.04 -10.03 5.19
N GLU A 220 -13.24 -9.62 6.17
CA GLU A 220 -13.52 -8.45 7.01
C GLU A 220 -13.73 -7.20 6.16
N LYS A 221 -12.81 -6.90 5.22
CA LYS A 221 -12.93 -5.74 4.35
C LYS A 221 -14.09 -5.84 3.36
N PHE A 222 -14.43 -7.02 2.90
CA PHE A 222 -15.60 -7.26 2.06
C PHE A 222 -16.91 -7.01 2.82
N GLU A 223 -17.03 -7.46 4.07
CA GLU A 223 -18.23 -7.22 4.88
C GLU A 223 -18.37 -5.75 5.29
N GLU A 224 -17.25 -5.05 5.61
CA GLU A 224 -17.24 -3.61 5.80
C GLU A 224 -17.75 -2.88 4.56
N TRP A 225 -17.26 -3.26 3.37
CA TRP A 225 -17.72 -2.69 2.10
C TRP A 225 -19.22 -2.90 1.87
N LYS A 226 -19.73 -4.12 2.11
CA LYS A 226 -21.17 -4.45 1.97
C LYS A 226 -22.05 -3.67 2.92
N SER A 227 -21.62 -3.49 4.15
CA SER A 227 -22.37 -2.74 5.16
C SER A 227 -22.30 -1.23 4.96
N GLY A 228 -21.42 -0.74 4.07
CA GLY A 228 -21.12 0.68 3.93
C GLY A 228 -20.36 1.27 5.11
N ASP A 229 -19.79 0.40 5.97
CA ASP A 229 -19.00 0.82 7.12
C ASP A 229 -17.59 1.25 6.66
N SER A 230 -17.33 2.54 6.76
CA SER A 230 -16.02 3.14 6.50
C SER A 230 -15.28 3.51 7.80
N SER A 231 -15.51 2.75 8.88
CA SER A 231 -14.95 3.05 10.21
C SER A 231 -13.42 2.92 10.27
N ALA A 232 -12.80 2.12 9.40
CA ALA A 232 -11.35 2.02 9.29
C ALA A 232 -10.75 3.29 8.68
N ARG A 233 -10.57 4.32 9.50
CA ARG A 233 -9.96 5.57 9.05
C ARG A 233 -8.44 5.51 9.21
N THR A 234 -7.74 5.86 8.13
CA THR A 234 -6.30 6.13 8.20
C THR A 234 -6.04 7.31 9.15
N GLN A 235 -4.96 7.22 9.91
CA GLN A 235 -4.54 8.25 10.86
C GLN A 235 -3.05 8.56 10.67
N ASN A 236 -2.61 9.70 11.18
CA ASN A 236 -1.19 10.09 11.18
C ASN A 236 -0.48 10.11 9.80
N ILE A 237 -1.23 10.06 8.69
CA ILE A 237 -0.63 10.02 7.35
C ILE A 237 0.10 11.31 7.00
N GLU A 238 -0.27 12.46 7.62
CA GLU A 238 0.35 13.76 7.37
C GLU A 238 1.84 13.80 7.66
N GLN A 239 2.35 12.94 8.54
CA GLN A 239 3.79 12.84 8.81
C GLN A 239 4.58 12.46 7.55
N PHE A 240 3.94 11.80 6.58
CA PHE A 240 4.53 11.41 5.28
C PHE A 240 4.22 12.41 4.16
N SER A 241 3.58 13.56 4.43
CA SER A 241 3.49 14.62 3.44
C SER A 241 4.87 15.23 3.18
N ARG A 242 5.19 15.53 1.91
CA ARG A 242 6.47 16.16 1.55
C ARG A 242 6.71 17.44 2.33
N ARG A 243 5.66 18.20 2.62
CA ARG A 243 5.73 19.41 3.45
C ARG A 243 6.25 19.10 4.86
N ASN A 244 5.71 18.09 5.54
CA ASN A 244 6.12 17.73 6.90
C ASN A 244 7.49 17.04 6.91
N LEU A 245 7.82 16.26 5.89
CA LEU A 245 9.16 15.69 5.73
C LEU A 245 10.21 16.78 5.51
N THR A 246 9.91 17.82 4.71
CA THR A 246 10.80 18.97 4.54
C THR A 246 10.98 19.73 5.85
N LYS A 247 9.89 19.96 6.61
CA LYS A 247 10.00 20.56 7.94
C LYS A 247 10.91 19.75 8.86
N LYS A 248 10.70 18.42 8.94
CA LYS A 248 11.55 17.53 9.72
C LYS A 248 13.03 17.59 9.27
N LEU A 249 13.27 17.68 7.96
CA LEU A 249 14.63 17.84 7.43
C LEU A 249 15.28 19.16 7.91
N THR A 250 14.54 20.28 7.90
CA THR A 250 15.06 21.59 8.37
C THR A 250 15.33 21.63 9.88
N GLU A 251 14.71 20.76 10.68
CA GLU A 251 14.98 20.62 12.12
C GLU A 251 16.24 19.77 12.39
N ILE A 252 16.69 18.99 11.43
CA ILE A 252 17.89 18.14 11.51
C ILE A 252 19.15 18.91 11.06
N LEU A 253 19.02 19.82 10.09
CA LEU A 253 20.10 20.62 9.53
C LEU A 253 20.43 21.86 10.38
#